data_7231725733e731627b958f976300afa9
#
_entry.id   7231725733e731627b958f976300afa9
#
_cell.length_a   1.000
_cell.length_b   1.000
_cell.length_c   1.000
_cell.angle_alpha   90.00
_cell.angle_beta   90.00
_cell.angle_gamma   90.00
#
_symmetry.space_group_name_H-M   'P 1'
#
loop_
_entity.id
_entity.type
_entity.pdbx_description
1 polymer ?
#
loop_
_entity_poly.entity_id
_entity_poly.type
_entity_poly.pdbx_seq_one_letter_code
_entity_poly.pdbx_strand_id
1 'polypeptide(L)'
;CSGEGGMIPDERRYSSKWLYQCIQSRYGFNPHHLRLADACEFFIGQGCKVGLGGHLMGQKVTDQVAEMRSLPAGIDQRSPARHPDWLGPDDLALKINEIREATDGQIPIQLKLGAARVYDDVRMALKTNPDSIYIDGMEGGTGAGPHLATEETGVPGIAAIRQARKAFDDLGYTGKISLVYAGGIRNGADVAKAIALGADAVAIGHSAMMALNCNKDIAESDYEKEMGVEAGFCYHCHTGRCPVGVATQDPELRKRLDPDKAAERVYNFLHCLAIECQMFARACGKTNVHSLEPEDLAALTMEASALAQVPLAGSQHTVGRPDMNRY
;
A
#
# COMPACT_ATOMS: atom_id res chain seq x y z
N CYS A 1 -7.89 2.33 -5.92
CA CYS A 1 -8.35 2.30 -4.51
C CYS A 1 -8.91 3.66 -4.13
N SER A 2 -10.08 3.67 -3.45
CA SER A 2 -10.71 4.92 -2.96
C SER A 2 -9.88 5.64 -1.89
N GLY A 3 -9.02 4.91 -1.20
CA GLY A 3 -8.37 5.42 0.01
C GLY A 3 -9.41 5.71 1.11
N GLU A 4 -9.04 6.56 2.06
CA GLU A 4 -9.85 6.82 3.27
C GLU A 4 -11.06 7.72 3.04
N GLY A 5 -11.28 8.20 1.83
CA GLY A 5 -12.16 9.33 1.58
C GLY A 5 -13.58 9.01 1.11
N GLY A 6 -13.96 7.77 0.99
CA GLY A 6 -15.16 7.42 0.26
C GLY A 6 -14.94 7.44 -1.27
N MET A 7 -16.00 7.55 -2.04
CA MET A 7 -15.96 7.54 -3.51
C MET A 7 -16.85 8.63 -4.08
N ILE A 8 -16.40 9.28 -5.15
CA ILE A 8 -17.27 10.08 -6.01
C ILE A 8 -17.53 9.31 -7.32
N PRO A 9 -18.66 9.58 -8.02
CA PRO A 9 -19.01 8.87 -9.25
C PRO A 9 -17.94 8.93 -10.34
N ASP A 10 -17.23 10.06 -10.46
CA ASP A 10 -16.18 10.24 -11.45
C ASP A 10 -14.98 9.31 -11.22
N GLU A 11 -14.60 9.04 -9.98
CA GLU A 11 -13.52 8.11 -9.68
C GLU A 11 -13.84 6.71 -10.22
N ARG A 12 -15.07 6.25 -10.03
CA ARG A 12 -15.53 4.98 -10.61
C ARG A 12 -15.56 5.01 -12.13
N ARG A 13 -16.02 6.12 -12.70
CA ARG A 13 -16.13 6.31 -14.16
C ARG A 13 -14.79 6.21 -14.88
N TYR A 14 -13.74 6.76 -14.27
CA TYR A 14 -12.37 6.78 -14.84
C TYR A 14 -11.52 5.56 -14.46
N SER A 15 -12.06 4.64 -13.65
CA SER A 15 -11.34 3.44 -13.23
C SER A 15 -11.83 2.20 -13.96
N SER A 16 -10.94 1.43 -14.57
CA SER A 16 -11.26 0.13 -15.17
C SER A 16 -11.63 -0.89 -14.10
N LYS A 17 -10.93 -0.85 -12.95
CA LYS A 17 -11.20 -1.62 -11.76
C LYS A 17 -11.12 -0.71 -10.53
N TRP A 18 -12.03 -0.91 -9.59
CA TRP A 18 -12.17 -0.05 -8.43
C TRP A 18 -12.18 -0.84 -7.13
N LEU A 19 -11.18 -0.58 -6.27
CA LEU A 19 -11.10 -1.13 -4.92
C LEU A 19 -11.68 -0.11 -3.92
N TYR A 20 -12.78 -0.46 -3.27
CA TYR A 20 -13.45 0.40 -2.30
C TYR A 20 -12.98 0.09 -0.89
N GLN A 21 -12.45 1.11 -0.21
CA GLN A 21 -11.82 0.93 1.10
C GLN A 21 -12.82 1.17 2.25
N CYS A 22 -12.92 0.20 3.15
CA CYS A 22 -13.63 0.27 4.41
C CYS A 22 -12.64 0.59 5.53
N ILE A 23 -12.61 1.83 5.99
CA ILE A 23 -11.70 2.30 7.02
C ILE A 23 -12.38 2.35 8.40
N GLN A 24 -11.59 2.58 9.46
CA GLN A 24 -12.07 2.61 10.84
C GLN A 24 -13.16 3.67 11.08
N SER A 25 -13.04 4.83 10.43
CA SER A 25 -14.02 5.94 10.56
C SER A 25 -15.29 5.77 9.75
N ARG A 26 -15.32 4.86 8.78
CA ARG A 26 -16.46 4.67 7.87
C ARG A 26 -16.82 5.91 7.03
N TYR A 27 -15.90 6.84 6.78
CA TYR A 27 -16.14 8.04 5.98
C TYR A 27 -16.76 7.72 4.62
N GLY A 28 -18.02 8.17 4.40
CA GLY A 28 -18.75 7.95 3.18
C GLY A 28 -19.01 6.49 2.78
N PHE A 29 -18.66 5.52 3.64
CA PHE A 29 -18.86 4.11 3.36
C PHE A 29 -20.35 3.77 3.33
N ASN A 30 -20.84 3.23 2.23
CA ASN A 30 -22.25 2.93 2.03
C ASN A 30 -22.47 1.75 1.07
N PRO A 31 -23.61 1.04 1.14
CA PRO A 31 -23.92 -0.11 0.32
C PRO A 31 -24.03 0.20 -1.19
N HIS A 32 -24.43 1.42 -1.55
CA HIS A 32 -24.54 1.81 -2.96
C HIS A 32 -23.16 1.82 -3.63
N HIS A 33 -22.20 2.50 -3.02
CA HIS A 33 -20.82 2.52 -3.51
C HIS A 33 -20.17 1.14 -3.49
N LEU A 34 -20.46 0.34 -2.46
CA LEU A 34 -19.95 -1.02 -2.35
C LEU A 34 -20.37 -1.89 -3.55
N ARG A 35 -21.64 -1.77 -4.00
CA ARG A 35 -22.14 -2.51 -5.18
C ARG A 35 -21.55 -2.03 -6.51
N LEU A 36 -20.99 -0.83 -6.56
CA LEU A 36 -20.29 -0.31 -7.74
C LEU A 36 -18.80 -0.70 -7.78
N ALA A 37 -18.26 -1.21 -6.68
CA ALA A 37 -16.86 -1.60 -6.57
C ALA A 37 -16.60 -2.95 -7.21
N ASP A 38 -15.36 -3.16 -7.68
CA ASP A 38 -14.87 -4.45 -8.15
C ASP A 38 -14.21 -5.27 -7.03
N ALA A 39 -13.87 -4.63 -5.92
CA ALA A 39 -13.33 -5.26 -4.71
C ALA A 39 -13.56 -4.37 -3.49
N CYS A 40 -13.54 -4.96 -2.29
CA CYS A 40 -13.59 -4.23 -1.02
C CYS A 40 -12.32 -4.51 -0.20
N GLU A 41 -11.76 -3.47 0.41
CA GLU A 41 -10.62 -3.60 1.32
C GLU A 41 -10.99 -3.15 2.73
N PHE A 42 -10.82 -4.03 3.70
CA PHE A 42 -10.77 -3.61 5.10
C PHE A 42 -9.38 -3.08 5.43
N PHE A 43 -9.30 -1.78 5.69
CA PHE A 43 -8.06 -1.13 6.07
C PHE A 43 -7.86 -1.23 7.59
N ILE A 44 -6.85 -1.98 8.03
CA ILE A 44 -6.51 -2.13 9.44
C ILE A 44 -5.31 -1.26 9.81
N GLY A 45 -4.43 -1.00 8.87
CA GLY A 45 -3.26 -0.14 9.05
C GLY A 45 -2.44 0.04 7.77
N GLN A 46 -1.37 0.83 7.89
CA GLN A 46 -0.37 1.02 6.83
C GLN A 46 1.04 1.05 7.44
N GLY A 47 2.06 0.82 6.61
CA GLY A 47 3.41 0.47 7.03
C GLY A 47 4.11 1.45 7.94
N CYS A 48 4.07 2.75 7.62
CA CYS A 48 4.81 3.77 8.37
C CYS A 48 4.08 4.34 9.59
N LYS A 49 2.85 3.93 9.86
CA LYS A 49 2.07 4.35 11.04
C LYS A 49 1.15 3.23 11.51
N VAL A 50 1.74 2.08 11.78
CA VAL A 50 1.00 0.90 12.24
C VAL A 50 0.19 1.21 13.50
N GLY A 51 -1.09 0.83 13.49
CA GLY A 51 -2.00 1.05 14.62
C GLY A 51 -2.56 2.47 14.74
N LEU A 52 -2.27 3.36 13.78
CA LEU A 52 -2.84 4.70 13.75
C LEU A 52 -3.79 4.87 12.55
N GLY A 53 -4.88 5.59 12.79
CA GLY A 53 -5.85 5.92 11.75
C GLY A 53 -5.42 7.05 10.83
N GLY A 54 -6.27 7.37 9.85
CA GLY A 54 -6.09 8.48 8.92
C GLY A 54 -6.29 9.85 9.57
N HIS A 55 -5.70 10.86 8.95
CA HIS A 55 -5.79 12.23 9.41
C HIS A 55 -5.91 13.18 8.22
N LEU A 56 -6.94 14.02 8.21
CA LEU A 56 -7.12 15.10 7.25
C LEU A 56 -7.43 16.39 8.00
N MET A 57 -6.58 17.41 7.81
CA MET A 57 -6.73 18.70 8.47
C MET A 57 -7.90 19.48 7.90
N GLY A 58 -8.60 20.25 8.74
CA GLY A 58 -9.80 21.00 8.41
C GLY A 58 -9.65 21.93 7.22
N GLN A 59 -8.50 22.56 7.04
CA GLN A 59 -8.22 23.43 5.88
C GLN A 59 -8.26 22.69 4.53
N LYS A 60 -8.19 21.35 4.52
CA LYS A 60 -8.35 20.52 3.33
C LYS A 60 -9.77 19.94 3.16
N VAL A 61 -10.61 20.14 4.17
CA VAL A 61 -11.98 19.61 4.17
C VAL A 61 -12.92 20.67 3.55
N THR A 62 -12.92 20.74 2.22
CA THR A 62 -13.85 21.55 1.44
C THR A 62 -15.25 20.94 1.46
N ASP A 63 -16.26 21.67 0.96
CA ASP A 63 -17.63 21.16 0.84
C ASP A 63 -17.67 19.84 0.04
N GLN A 64 -16.91 19.73 -1.05
CA GLN A 64 -16.81 18.51 -1.85
C GLN A 64 -16.25 17.33 -1.01
N VAL A 65 -15.22 17.54 -0.23
CA VAL A 65 -14.64 16.51 0.64
C VAL A 65 -15.60 16.15 1.78
N ALA A 66 -16.28 17.14 2.34
CA ALA A 66 -17.27 16.95 3.40
C ALA A 66 -18.45 16.11 2.92
N GLU A 67 -18.99 16.42 1.74
CA GLU A 67 -20.05 15.62 1.09
C GLU A 67 -19.60 14.18 0.84
N MET A 68 -18.45 13.98 0.20
CA MET A 68 -17.88 12.66 -0.09
C MET A 68 -17.68 11.81 1.18
N ARG A 69 -17.30 12.44 2.26
CA ARG A 69 -17.05 11.77 3.57
C ARG A 69 -18.26 11.70 4.47
N SER A 70 -19.35 12.38 4.12
CA SER A 70 -20.56 12.54 4.96
C SER A 70 -20.23 13.17 6.32
N LEU A 71 -19.39 14.20 6.33
CA LEU A 71 -18.90 14.91 7.52
C LEU A 71 -18.96 16.44 7.32
N PRO A 72 -18.94 17.25 8.39
CA PRO A 72 -18.89 18.69 8.30
C PRO A 72 -17.63 19.22 7.61
N ALA A 73 -17.76 20.28 6.82
CA ALA A 73 -16.62 20.98 6.21
C ALA A 73 -15.81 21.76 7.26
N GLY A 74 -14.53 21.99 6.99
CA GLY A 74 -13.63 22.86 7.77
C GLY A 74 -13.18 22.29 9.10
N ILE A 75 -13.50 21.02 9.41
CA ILE A 75 -13.14 20.38 10.69
C ILE A 75 -12.11 19.27 10.44
N ASP A 76 -11.12 19.17 11.34
CA ASP A 76 -10.15 18.07 11.34
C ASP A 76 -10.86 16.70 11.40
N GLN A 77 -10.52 15.84 10.48
CA GLN A 77 -11.06 14.49 10.39
C GLN A 77 -9.99 13.47 10.76
N ARG A 78 -10.20 12.75 11.86
CA ARG A 78 -9.31 11.71 12.35
C ARG A 78 -10.03 10.38 12.41
N SER A 79 -9.46 9.37 11.76
CA SER A 79 -9.92 8.00 11.93
C SER A 79 -9.45 7.45 13.26
N PRO A 80 -10.27 6.69 14.01
CA PRO A 80 -9.80 5.96 15.19
C PRO A 80 -8.77 4.89 14.78
N ALA A 81 -7.99 4.43 15.76
CA ALA A 81 -7.01 3.36 15.54
C ALA A 81 -7.67 1.99 15.31
N ARG A 82 -8.92 1.81 15.71
CA ARG A 82 -9.67 0.55 15.61
C ARG A 82 -10.99 0.75 14.89
N HIS A 83 -11.44 -0.30 14.22
CA HIS A 83 -12.80 -0.35 13.72
C HIS A 83 -13.79 -0.38 14.90
N PRO A 84 -14.92 0.35 14.82
CA PRO A 84 -15.83 0.50 15.97
C PRO A 84 -16.69 -0.74 16.23
N ASP A 85 -16.84 -1.61 15.24
CA ASP A 85 -17.84 -2.66 15.21
C ASP A 85 -17.26 -4.09 15.22
N TRP A 86 -15.94 -4.23 15.45
CA TRP A 86 -15.30 -5.52 15.68
C TRP A 86 -14.02 -5.38 16.51
N LEU A 87 -13.72 -6.39 17.32
CA LEU A 87 -12.60 -6.40 18.27
C LEU A 87 -11.55 -7.45 17.95
N GLY A 88 -11.92 -8.49 17.22
CA GLY A 88 -11.06 -9.62 16.95
C GLY A 88 -11.35 -10.30 15.61
N PRO A 89 -10.64 -11.37 15.29
CA PRO A 89 -10.78 -12.05 14.00
C PRO A 89 -12.17 -12.69 13.80
N ASP A 90 -12.84 -13.12 14.86
CA ASP A 90 -14.18 -13.72 14.74
C ASP A 90 -15.22 -12.67 14.32
N ASP A 91 -15.19 -11.50 14.94
CA ASP A 91 -16.05 -10.37 14.54
C ASP A 91 -15.72 -9.90 13.12
N LEU A 92 -14.43 -9.85 12.76
CA LEU A 92 -14.01 -9.49 11.41
C LEU A 92 -14.52 -10.51 10.37
N ALA A 93 -14.54 -11.79 10.69
CA ALA A 93 -15.13 -12.81 9.82
C ALA A 93 -16.61 -12.56 9.56
N LEU A 94 -17.36 -12.14 10.58
CA LEU A 94 -18.75 -11.74 10.43
C LEU A 94 -18.89 -10.51 9.51
N LYS A 95 -18.02 -9.51 9.67
CA LYS A 95 -18.02 -8.32 8.79
C LYS A 95 -17.68 -8.65 7.35
N ILE A 96 -16.76 -9.55 7.11
CA ILE A 96 -16.45 -10.06 5.76
C ILE A 96 -17.69 -10.72 5.15
N ASN A 97 -18.41 -11.53 5.93
CA ASN A 97 -19.63 -12.17 5.47
C ASN A 97 -20.75 -11.16 5.19
N GLU A 98 -20.93 -10.13 6.03
CA GLU A 98 -21.87 -9.02 5.77
C GLU A 98 -21.58 -8.33 4.41
N ILE A 99 -20.31 -8.08 4.09
CA ILE A 99 -19.94 -7.50 2.79
C ILE A 99 -20.24 -8.48 1.65
N ARG A 100 -19.95 -9.76 1.83
CA ARG A 100 -20.29 -10.79 0.83
C ARG A 100 -21.80 -10.87 0.59
N GLU A 101 -22.61 -10.86 1.63
CA GLU A 101 -24.07 -10.83 1.49
C GLU A 101 -24.55 -9.54 0.78
N ALA A 102 -24.02 -8.38 1.17
CA ALA A 102 -24.39 -7.10 0.57
C ALA A 102 -24.02 -6.98 -0.92
N THR A 103 -23.11 -7.80 -1.40
CA THR A 103 -22.60 -7.82 -2.78
C THR A 103 -22.92 -9.12 -3.53
N ASP A 104 -23.79 -9.96 -2.98
CA ASP A 104 -24.14 -11.29 -3.52
C ASP A 104 -22.88 -12.15 -3.83
N GLY A 105 -21.82 -11.97 -3.07
CA GLY A 105 -20.54 -12.64 -3.24
C GLY A 105 -19.78 -12.28 -4.53
N GLN A 106 -20.14 -11.19 -5.20
CA GLN A 106 -19.61 -10.85 -6.54
C GLN A 106 -18.22 -10.19 -6.49
N ILE A 107 -17.80 -9.66 -5.34
CA ILE A 107 -16.51 -8.96 -5.23
C ILE A 107 -15.59 -9.61 -4.22
N PRO A 108 -14.28 -9.68 -4.51
CA PRO A 108 -13.28 -10.14 -3.55
C PRO A 108 -13.09 -9.14 -2.41
N ILE A 109 -12.67 -9.68 -1.27
CA ILE A 109 -12.41 -8.92 -0.04
C ILE A 109 -10.95 -9.04 0.33
N GLN A 110 -10.28 -7.91 0.46
CA GLN A 110 -8.90 -7.77 0.87
C GLN A 110 -8.78 -7.26 2.31
N LEU A 111 -7.83 -7.78 3.06
CA LEU A 111 -7.43 -7.21 4.36
C LEU A 111 -6.08 -6.53 4.21
N LYS A 112 -6.02 -5.23 4.51
CA LYS A 112 -4.77 -4.46 4.52
C LYS A 112 -4.24 -4.29 5.94
N LEU A 113 -3.01 -4.76 6.16
CA LEU A 113 -2.28 -4.71 7.42
C LEU A 113 -1.00 -3.89 7.27
N GLY A 114 -0.69 -3.03 8.24
CA GLY A 114 0.67 -2.52 8.40
C GLY A 114 1.57 -3.58 9.00
N ALA A 115 2.80 -3.67 8.51
CA ALA A 115 3.76 -4.67 8.98
C ALA A 115 4.21 -4.38 10.43
N ALA A 116 3.78 -5.22 11.37
CA ALA A 116 4.15 -5.21 12.78
C ALA A 116 4.55 -6.61 13.24
N ARG A 117 3.70 -7.35 13.93
CA ARG A 117 3.87 -8.77 14.24
C ARG A 117 3.36 -9.64 13.10
N VAL A 118 3.99 -9.49 11.94
CA VAL A 118 3.46 -9.93 10.65
C VAL A 118 3.05 -11.41 10.65
N TYR A 119 3.88 -12.29 11.17
CA TYR A 119 3.56 -13.72 11.20
C TYR A 119 2.26 -14.02 11.95
N ASP A 120 2.09 -13.44 13.15
CA ASP A 120 0.89 -13.70 13.98
C ASP A 120 -0.33 -12.96 13.45
N ASP A 121 -0.16 -11.70 13.02
CA ASP A 121 -1.25 -10.89 12.47
C ASP A 121 -1.82 -11.53 11.20
N VAL A 122 -0.96 -12.03 10.31
CA VAL A 122 -1.37 -12.74 9.09
C VAL A 122 -2.06 -14.07 9.41
N ARG A 123 -1.59 -14.82 10.38
CA ARG A 123 -2.26 -16.07 10.82
C ARG A 123 -3.68 -15.80 11.35
N MET A 124 -3.88 -14.71 12.09
CA MET A 124 -5.21 -14.30 12.53
C MET A 124 -6.08 -13.84 11.36
N ALA A 125 -5.51 -13.05 10.46
CA ALA A 125 -6.21 -12.55 9.29
C ALA A 125 -6.65 -13.69 8.34
N LEU A 126 -5.82 -14.69 8.10
CA LEU A 126 -6.16 -15.86 7.27
C LEU A 126 -7.36 -16.63 7.79
N LYS A 127 -7.58 -16.68 9.11
CA LYS A 127 -8.75 -17.37 9.72
C LYS A 127 -10.07 -16.66 9.43
N THR A 128 -10.04 -15.40 9.03
CA THR A 128 -11.26 -14.65 8.70
C THR A 128 -11.74 -14.93 7.27
N ASN A 129 -10.99 -15.75 6.51
CA ASN A 129 -11.30 -16.17 5.15
C ASN A 129 -11.45 -15.00 4.15
N PRO A 130 -10.47 -14.08 4.04
CA PRO A 130 -10.44 -13.08 2.99
C PRO A 130 -10.01 -13.71 1.64
N ASP A 131 -10.15 -12.97 0.56
CA ASP A 131 -9.67 -13.38 -0.77
C ASP A 131 -8.21 -12.96 -1.00
N SER A 132 -7.76 -11.91 -0.31
CA SER A 132 -6.36 -11.49 -0.31
C SER A 132 -5.96 -10.82 0.99
N ILE A 133 -4.67 -10.89 1.31
CA ILE A 133 -4.03 -10.14 2.40
C ILE A 133 -2.99 -9.21 1.80
N TYR A 134 -3.07 -7.94 2.20
CA TYR A 134 -2.15 -6.90 1.78
C TYR A 134 -1.28 -6.50 2.97
N ILE A 135 0.03 -6.69 2.84
CA ILE A 135 1.03 -6.29 3.84
C ILE A 135 1.77 -5.05 3.35
N ASP A 136 1.76 -4.01 4.18
CA ASP A 136 2.43 -2.75 3.92
C ASP A 136 3.68 -2.62 4.81
N GLY A 137 4.87 -2.67 4.21
CA GLY A 137 6.15 -2.52 4.91
C GLY A 137 6.38 -1.10 5.43
N MET A 138 7.34 -0.92 6.34
CA MET A 138 7.67 0.38 6.95
C MET A 138 8.01 1.46 5.92
N GLU A 139 8.46 1.08 4.72
CA GLU A 139 8.76 1.99 3.62
C GLU A 139 7.50 2.58 2.97
N GLY A 140 6.31 2.08 3.33
CA GLY A 140 5.01 2.57 2.86
C GLY A 140 4.64 3.90 3.49
N GLY A 141 5.22 4.99 2.98
CA GLY A 141 5.11 6.34 3.53
C GLY A 141 3.71 6.95 3.49
N THR A 142 3.56 8.07 4.20
CA THR A 142 2.35 8.90 4.19
C THR A 142 2.73 10.37 4.31
N GLY A 143 1.95 11.24 3.66
CA GLY A 143 2.06 12.69 3.86
C GLY A 143 1.21 13.23 5.02
N ALA A 144 0.55 12.35 5.79
CA ALA A 144 -0.38 12.73 6.85
C ALA A 144 -0.28 11.75 8.05
N GLY A 145 0.90 11.66 8.64
CA GLY A 145 1.16 10.89 9.84
C GLY A 145 1.97 11.70 10.86
N PRO A 146 1.85 11.37 12.17
CA PRO A 146 2.76 11.93 13.17
C PRO A 146 4.20 11.53 12.83
N HIS A 147 5.10 12.49 12.85
CA HIS A 147 6.52 12.29 12.51
C HIS A 147 7.16 11.17 13.33
N LEU A 148 6.97 11.17 14.63
CA LEU A 148 7.47 10.12 15.51
C LEU A 148 6.98 8.71 15.13
N ALA A 149 5.72 8.59 14.72
CA ALA A 149 5.19 7.28 14.32
C ALA A 149 5.81 6.80 13.00
N THR A 150 6.06 7.70 12.05
CA THR A 150 6.68 7.33 10.77
C THR A 150 8.14 6.94 10.91
N GLU A 151 8.82 7.37 11.96
CA GLU A 151 10.21 7.01 12.24
C GLU A 151 10.35 5.73 13.07
N GLU A 152 9.40 5.47 13.98
CA GLU A 152 9.58 4.46 15.04
C GLU A 152 8.66 3.23 14.87
N THR A 153 7.81 3.17 13.84
CA THR A 153 6.88 2.05 13.66
C THR A 153 7.10 1.30 12.37
N GLY A 154 6.67 0.03 12.36
CA GLY A 154 6.71 -0.83 11.19
C GLY A 154 7.92 -1.76 11.16
N VAL A 155 7.90 -2.66 10.19
CA VAL A 155 8.94 -3.67 9.94
C VAL A 155 9.39 -3.56 8.48
N PRO A 156 10.69 -3.70 8.18
CA PRO A 156 11.18 -3.69 6.80
C PRO A 156 10.45 -4.67 5.90
N GLY A 157 10.08 -4.22 4.70
CA GLY A 157 9.25 -4.99 3.79
C GLY A 157 9.81 -6.34 3.39
N ILE A 158 11.13 -6.45 3.22
CA ILE A 158 11.80 -7.73 2.90
C ILE A 158 11.59 -8.77 4.00
N ALA A 159 11.55 -8.36 5.27
CA ALA A 159 11.23 -9.24 6.38
C ALA A 159 9.73 -9.53 6.45
N ALA A 160 8.91 -8.52 6.21
CA ALA A 160 7.45 -8.62 6.25
C ALA A 160 6.92 -9.65 5.25
N ILE A 161 7.39 -9.61 4.00
CA ILE A 161 6.97 -10.58 2.96
C ILE A 161 7.29 -12.02 3.41
N ARG A 162 8.51 -12.25 3.91
CA ARG A 162 8.94 -13.61 4.32
C ARG A 162 8.15 -14.13 5.51
N GLN A 163 7.87 -13.29 6.51
CA GLN A 163 7.04 -13.65 7.66
C GLN A 163 5.59 -13.93 7.25
N ALA A 164 5.04 -13.11 6.34
CA ALA A 164 3.70 -13.32 5.80
C ALA A 164 3.62 -14.64 5.02
N ARG A 165 4.53 -14.87 4.08
CA ARG A 165 4.57 -16.12 3.30
C ARG A 165 4.70 -17.35 4.19
N LYS A 166 5.57 -17.27 5.22
CA LYS A 166 5.68 -18.36 6.20
C LYS A 166 4.34 -18.65 6.91
N ALA A 167 3.56 -17.62 7.25
CA ALA A 167 2.24 -17.83 7.86
C ALA A 167 1.26 -18.51 6.89
N PHE A 168 1.29 -18.14 5.60
CA PHE A 168 0.52 -18.81 4.55
C PHE A 168 0.89 -20.28 4.40
N ASP A 169 2.19 -20.58 4.35
CA ASP A 169 2.71 -21.95 4.21
C ASP A 169 2.32 -22.82 5.41
N ASP A 170 2.57 -22.33 6.63
CA ASP A 170 2.28 -23.07 7.87
C ASP A 170 0.79 -23.39 8.05
N LEU A 171 -0.11 -22.57 7.50
CA LEU A 171 -1.56 -22.78 7.56
C LEU A 171 -2.14 -23.41 6.27
N GLY A 172 -1.33 -23.64 5.24
CA GLY A 172 -1.76 -24.25 3.98
C GLY A 172 -2.65 -23.36 3.10
N TYR A 173 -2.43 -22.03 3.16
CA TYR A 173 -3.17 -21.04 2.35
C TYR A 173 -2.40 -20.59 1.10
N THR A 174 -1.15 -20.95 0.93
CA THR A 174 -0.37 -20.67 -0.28
C THR A 174 -1.09 -21.20 -1.52
N GLY A 175 -1.29 -20.33 -2.52
CA GLY A 175 -2.05 -20.62 -3.74
C GLY A 175 -3.59 -20.60 -3.58
N LYS A 176 -4.12 -20.33 -2.37
CA LYS A 176 -5.57 -20.22 -2.13
C LYS A 176 -6.01 -18.79 -1.87
N ILE A 177 -5.20 -18.04 -1.14
CA ILE A 177 -5.40 -16.62 -0.83
C ILE A 177 -4.19 -15.87 -1.36
N SER A 178 -4.39 -14.72 -1.99
CA SER A 178 -3.30 -13.93 -2.55
C SER A 178 -2.61 -13.08 -1.48
N LEU A 179 -1.27 -13.02 -1.54
CA LEU A 179 -0.44 -12.12 -0.75
C LEU A 179 -0.06 -10.91 -1.60
N VAL A 180 -0.57 -9.73 -1.26
CA VAL A 180 -0.21 -8.46 -1.88
C VAL A 180 0.80 -7.75 -0.98
N TYR A 181 1.86 -7.20 -1.56
CA TYR A 181 2.87 -6.44 -0.84
C TYR A 181 2.94 -4.99 -1.31
N ALA A 182 3.13 -4.06 -0.38
CA ALA A 182 3.52 -2.68 -0.65
C ALA A 182 4.59 -2.20 0.33
N GLY A 183 5.22 -1.11 -0.03
CA GLY A 183 6.30 -0.47 0.72
C GLY A 183 7.60 -0.46 -0.08
N GLY A 184 8.11 0.74 -0.40
CA GLY A 184 9.40 0.91 -1.05
C GLY A 184 9.51 0.44 -2.52
N ILE A 185 8.42 0.12 -3.20
CA ILE A 185 8.42 -0.27 -4.61
C ILE A 185 8.66 0.97 -5.48
N ARG A 186 9.78 1.01 -6.21
CA ARG A 186 10.24 2.17 -7.00
C ARG A 186 10.46 1.84 -8.48
N ASN A 187 10.78 0.60 -8.79
CA ASN A 187 11.12 0.12 -10.13
C ASN A 187 10.80 -1.37 -10.27
N GLY A 188 10.96 -1.93 -11.46
CA GLY A 188 10.65 -3.34 -11.73
C GLY A 188 11.56 -4.33 -11.02
N ALA A 189 12.76 -3.92 -10.59
CA ALA A 189 13.62 -4.78 -9.76
C ALA A 189 13.04 -4.98 -8.36
N ASP A 190 12.44 -3.93 -7.77
CA ASP A 190 11.76 -4.05 -6.48
C ASP A 190 10.52 -4.95 -6.60
N VAL A 191 9.78 -4.87 -7.72
CA VAL A 191 8.67 -5.78 -8.04
C VAL A 191 9.15 -7.23 -8.13
N ALA A 192 10.21 -7.47 -8.91
CA ALA A 192 10.77 -8.82 -9.10
C ALA A 192 11.24 -9.43 -7.77
N LYS A 193 11.92 -8.64 -6.93
CA LYS A 193 12.35 -9.07 -5.57
C LYS A 193 11.15 -9.38 -4.66
N ALA A 194 10.12 -8.54 -4.67
CA ALA A 194 8.94 -8.79 -3.85
C ALA A 194 8.24 -10.11 -4.25
N ILE A 195 8.09 -10.36 -5.55
CA ILE A 195 7.52 -11.62 -6.07
C ILE A 195 8.44 -12.80 -5.70
N ALA A 196 9.75 -12.70 -5.92
CA ALA A 196 10.70 -13.75 -5.57
C ALA A 196 10.68 -14.07 -4.07
N LEU A 197 10.45 -13.08 -3.20
CA LEU A 197 10.32 -13.28 -1.76
C LEU A 197 8.97 -13.89 -1.34
N GLY A 198 8.01 -13.99 -2.26
CA GLY A 198 6.75 -14.70 -2.06
C GLY A 198 5.49 -13.86 -2.13
N ALA A 199 5.54 -12.61 -2.58
CA ALA A 199 4.33 -11.85 -2.89
C ALA A 199 3.70 -12.35 -4.20
N ASP A 200 2.38 -12.39 -4.27
CA ASP A 200 1.64 -12.73 -5.49
C ASP A 200 1.36 -11.48 -6.34
N ALA A 201 1.32 -10.31 -5.72
CA ALA A 201 1.17 -9.02 -6.38
C ALA A 201 1.83 -7.92 -5.53
N VAL A 202 2.04 -6.74 -6.16
CA VAL A 202 2.55 -5.56 -5.48
C VAL A 202 1.58 -4.39 -5.64
N ALA A 203 1.54 -3.52 -4.64
CA ALA A 203 0.85 -2.25 -4.70
C ALA A 203 1.86 -1.10 -4.55
N ILE A 204 1.57 0.02 -5.18
CA ILE A 204 2.40 1.22 -5.13
C ILE A 204 1.58 2.41 -4.65
N GLY A 205 2.22 3.32 -3.93
CA GLY A 205 1.62 4.58 -3.48
C GLY A 205 2.49 5.77 -3.89
N HIS A 206 3.56 6.01 -3.17
CA HIS A 206 4.43 7.17 -3.36
C HIS A 206 5.05 7.26 -4.76
N SER A 207 5.45 6.13 -5.34
CA SER A 207 6.00 6.08 -6.70
C SER A 207 4.99 6.57 -7.74
N ALA A 208 3.70 6.23 -7.58
CA ALA A 208 2.64 6.75 -8.44
C ALA A 208 2.44 8.27 -8.25
N MET A 209 2.54 8.76 -7.01
CA MET A 209 2.50 10.21 -6.73
C MET A 209 3.66 10.95 -7.40
N MET A 210 4.86 10.36 -7.37
CA MET A 210 6.03 10.90 -8.09
C MET A 210 5.81 10.93 -9.60
N ALA A 211 5.22 9.89 -10.16
CA ALA A 211 4.85 9.83 -11.57
C ALA A 211 3.78 10.87 -11.93
N LEU A 212 2.82 11.14 -11.03
CA LEU A 212 1.81 12.19 -11.21
C LEU A 212 2.38 13.59 -11.33
N ASN A 213 3.47 13.90 -10.74
CA ASN A 213 4.21 15.18 -10.76
C ASN A 213 4.73 15.64 -9.38
N CYS A 214 4.64 14.81 -8.35
CA CYS A 214 5.14 15.21 -7.04
C CYS A 214 6.61 15.65 -7.15
N ASN A 215 6.91 16.89 -6.74
CA ASN A 215 8.24 17.50 -6.75
C ASN A 215 8.94 17.67 -8.12
N LYS A 216 8.22 17.70 -9.26
CA LYS A 216 8.88 17.73 -10.58
C LYS A 216 8.92 19.08 -11.30
N ASP A 217 7.83 19.84 -11.26
CA ASP A 217 7.73 21.06 -12.10
C ASP A 217 8.13 22.36 -11.38
N ILE A 218 8.94 22.23 -10.33
CA ILE A 218 9.56 23.38 -9.64
C ILE A 218 11.04 23.32 -9.93
N ALA A 219 11.59 24.40 -10.49
CA ALA A 219 13.03 24.50 -10.71
C ALA A 219 13.78 24.42 -9.36
N GLU A 220 14.89 23.71 -9.33
CA GLU A 220 15.67 23.52 -8.10
C GLU A 220 16.08 24.86 -7.47
N SER A 221 16.39 25.86 -8.31
CA SER A 221 16.69 27.24 -7.87
C SER A 221 15.53 27.94 -7.17
N ASP A 222 14.30 27.57 -7.47
CA ASP A 222 13.09 28.20 -6.94
C ASP A 222 12.46 27.38 -5.82
N TYR A 223 12.91 26.12 -5.67
CA TYR A 223 12.31 25.16 -4.76
C TYR A 223 12.33 25.65 -3.31
N GLU A 224 13.49 26.06 -2.82
CA GLU A 224 13.63 26.56 -1.44
C GLU A 224 12.81 27.82 -1.20
N LYS A 225 12.76 28.72 -2.17
CA LYS A 225 12.00 29.97 -2.10
C LYS A 225 10.50 29.74 -2.06
N GLU A 226 9.99 28.81 -2.89
CA GLU A 226 8.55 28.50 -2.97
C GLU A 226 8.10 27.56 -1.85
N MET A 227 8.96 26.64 -1.43
CA MET A 227 8.63 25.54 -0.53
C MET A 227 9.10 25.77 0.90
N GLY A 228 10.08 26.64 1.12
CA GLY A 228 10.73 26.82 2.41
C GLY A 228 11.61 25.65 2.86
N VAL A 229 11.90 24.72 1.97
CA VAL A 229 12.73 23.53 2.20
C VAL A 229 13.49 23.17 0.93
N GLU A 230 14.57 22.43 1.09
CA GLU A 230 15.37 21.92 -0.05
C GLU A 230 14.57 20.95 -0.94
N ALA A 231 14.99 20.84 -2.20
CA ALA A 231 14.40 19.89 -3.14
C ALA A 231 14.47 18.45 -2.62
N GLY A 232 13.37 17.73 -2.72
CA GLY A 232 13.22 16.37 -2.20
C GLY A 232 12.74 16.29 -0.74
N PHE A 233 12.73 17.39 0.01
CA PHE A 233 12.29 17.45 1.41
C PHE A 233 10.91 18.10 1.60
N CYS A 234 10.10 18.16 0.55
CA CYS A 234 8.75 18.71 0.65
C CYS A 234 7.84 17.86 1.53
N TYR A 235 7.18 18.49 2.51
CA TYR A 235 6.22 17.88 3.43
C TYR A 235 4.88 18.62 3.51
N HIS A 236 4.48 19.31 2.45
CA HIS A 236 3.25 20.11 2.41
C HIS A 236 1.96 19.28 2.16
N CYS A 237 2.04 17.97 2.03
CA CYS A 237 0.87 17.13 1.73
C CYS A 237 -0.28 17.27 2.74
N HIS A 238 0.03 17.50 4.02
CA HIS A 238 -0.97 17.67 5.08
C HIS A 238 -1.48 19.09 5.22
N THR A 239 -0.78 20.09 4.67
CA THR A 239 -1.06 21.51 4.92
C THR A 239 -2.15 22.11 4.02
N GLY A 240 -2.50 21.44 2.91
CA GLY A 240 -3.32 22.01 1.85
C GLY A 240 -2.57 22.87 0.84
N ARG A 241 -1.26 23.10 1.04
CA ARG A 241 -0.40 24.01 0.26
C ARG A 241 0.53 23.26 -0.70
N CYS A 242 0.09 22.11 -1.24
CA CYS A 242 0.87 21.34 -2.20
C CYS A 242 1.21 22.20 -3.43
N PRO A 243 2.48 22.48 -3.70
CA PRO A 243 2.89 23.44 -4.73
C PRO A 243 2.68 22.93 -6.16
N VAL A 244 2.58 21.61 -6.32
CA VAL A 244 2.40 20.94 -7.64
C VAL A 244 0.96 20.49 -7.89
N GLY A 245 0.01 20.87 -7.03
CA GLY A 245 -1.40 20.64 -7.24
C GLY A 245 -1.90 19.22 -6.95
N VAL A 246 -1.06 18.31 -6.49
CA VAL A 246 -1.41 16.89 -6.30
C VAL A 246 -2.19 16.65 -5.01
N ALA A 247 -1.74 17.20 -3.89
CA ALA A 247 -2.29 16.94 -2.55
C ALA A 247 -2.92 18.20 -1.93
N THR A 248 -3.74 18.92 -2.69
CA THR A 248 -4.39 20.15 -2.26
C THR A 248 -5.84 20.22 -2.75
N GLN A 249 -6.65 21.02 -2.06
CA GLN A 249 -7.99 21.40 -2.49
C GLN A 249 -8.08 22.88 -2.90
N ASP A 250 -6.96 23.61 -2.79
CA ASP A 250 -6.88 25.01 -3.24
C ASP A 250 -7.09 25.11 -4.76
N PRO A 251 -8.08 25.90 -5.25
CA PRO A 251 -8.42 25.97 -6.66
C PRO A 251 -7.27 26.46 -7.56
N GLU A 252 -6.42 27.36 -7.07
CA GLU A 252 -5.30 27.89 -7.84
C GLU A 252 -4.14 26.90 -7.90
N LEU A 253 -3.82 26.25 -6.77
CA LEU A 253 -2.78 25.23 -6.73
C LEU A 253 -3.15 23.99 -7.55
N ARG A 254 -4.43 23.59 -7.55
CA ARG A 254 -4.93 22.45 -8.37
C ARG A 254 -4.69 22.64 -9.85
N LYS A 255 -4.73 23.88 -10.37
CA LYS A 255 -4.47 24.18 -11.78
C LYS A 255 -3.05 23.85 -12.24
N ARG A 256 -2.11 23.68 -11.30
CA ARG A 256 -0.73 23.30 -11.59
C ARG A 256 -0.57 21.83 -12.03
N LEU A 257 -1.55 20.98 -11.72
CA LEU A 257 -1.59 19.61 -12.19
C LEU A 257 -2.35 19.53 -13.51
N ASP A 258 -1.67 19.13 -14.57
CA ASP A 258 -2.26 18.79 -15.86
C ASP A 258 -2.66 17.30 -15.83
N PRO A 259 -3.97 16.95 -15.77
CA PRO A 259 -4.41 15.57 -15.61
C PRO A 259 -4.00 14.65 -16.77
N ASP A 260 -4.01 15.17 -18.01
CA ASP A 260 -3.70 14.36 -19.20
C ASP A 260 -2.21 13.97 -19.21
N LYS A 261 -1.33 14.95 -19.00
CA LYS A 261 0.10 14.68 -18.88
C LYS A 261 0.44 13.80 -17.67
N ALA A 262 -0.26 13.99 -16.54
CA ALA A 262 -0.09 13.17 -15.35
C ALA A 262 -0.49 11.71 -15.61
N ALA A 263 -1.62 11.50 -16.30
CA ALA A 263 -2.08 10.17 -16.69
C ALA A 263 -1.07 9.45 -17.61
N GLU A 264 -0.54 10.16 -18.62
CA GLU A 264 0.50 9.63 -19.51
C GLU A 264 1.77 9.23 -18.72
N ARG A 265 2.24 10.07 -17.80
CA ARG A 265 3.40 9.75 -16.96
C ARG A 265 3.18 8.50 -16.10
N VAL A 266 2.01 8.38 -15.46
CA VAL A 266 1.68 7.21 -14.65
C VAL A 266 1.58 5.96 -15.52
N TYR A 267 0.96 6.06 -16.69
CA TYR A 267 0.89 4.95 -17.65
C TYR A 267 2.30 4.45 -18.03
N ASN A 268 3.17 5.39 -18.44
CA ASN A 268 4.54 5.06 -18.82
C ASN A 268 5.33 4.45 -17.65
N PHE A 269 5.17 4.98 -16.45
CA PHE A 269 5.80 4.45 -15.24
C PHE A 269 5.37 3.02 -14.94
N LEU A 270 4.06 2.74 -14.96
CA LEU A 270 3.54 1.38 -14.73
C LEU A 270 3.99 0.40 -15.82
N HIS A 271 4.03 0.87 -17.07
CA HIS A 271 4.50 0.06 -18.20
C HIS A 271 5.99 -0.28 -18.06
N CYS A 272 6.83 0.68 -17.67
CA CYS A 272 8.24 0.45 -17.37
C CYS A 272 8.43 -0.56 -16.23
N LEU A 273 7.68 -0.43 -15.13
CA LEU A 273 7.73 -1.40 -14.02
C LEU A 273 7.48 -2.84 -14.51
N ALA A 274 6.48 -3.01 -15.38
CA ALA A 274 6.14 -4.33 -15.91
C ALA A 274 7.25 -4.89 -16.82
N ILE A 275 7.80 -4.06 -17.72
CA ILE A 275 8.90 -4.45 -18.63
C ILE A 275 10.16 -4.81 -17.84
N GLU A 276 10.54 -3.99 -16.85
CA GLU A 276 11.70 -4.24 -16.01
C GLU A 276 11.56 -5.54 -15.22
N CYS A 277 10.39 -5.78 -14.62
CA CYS A 277 10.13 -7.03 -13.90
C CYS A 277 10.23 -8.25 -14.82
N GLN A 278 9.68 -8.17 -16.04
CA GLN A 278 9.83 -9.22 -17.06
C GLN A 278 11.28 -9.43 -17.48
N MET A 279 12.06 -8.37 -17.56
CA MET A 279 13.49 -8.44 -17.88
C MET A 279 14.24 -9.27 -16.82
N PHE A 280 13.99 -9.02 -15.53
CA PHE A 280 14.58 -9.80 -14.45
C PHE A 280 14.14 -11.27 -14.46
N ALA A 281 12.86 -11.55 -14.71
CA ALA A 281 12.39 -12.92 -14.85
C ALA A 281 13.13 -13.67 -15.98
N ARG A 282 13.29 -13.03 -17.14
CA ARG A 282 14.06 -13.59 -18.26
C ARG A 282 15.54 -13.80 -17.91
N ALA A 283 16.15 -12.87 -17.19
CA ALA A 283 17.54 -12.99 -16.74
C ALA A 283 17.74 -14.19 -15.81
N CYS A 284 16.72 -14.55 -15.02
CA CYS A 284 16.69 -15.75 -14.19
C CYS A 284 16.24 -17.01 -14.97
N GLY A 285 16.08 -16.94 -16.29
CA GLY A 285 15.63 -18.08 -17.13
C GLY A 285 14.17 -18.44 -16.98
N LYS A 286 13.34 -17.53 -16.44
CA LYS A 286 11.91 -17.73 -16.21
C LYS A 286 11.08 -17.13 -17.35
N THR A 287 9.97 -17.76 -17.68
CA THR A 287 9.01 -17.28 -18.70
C THR A 287 7.80 -16.57 -18.09
N ASN A 288 7.65 -16.65 -16.76
CA ASN A 288 6.59 -16.00 -15.99
C ASN A 288 7.21 -15.32 -14.76
N VAL A 289 6.82 -14.09 -14.48
CA VAL A 289 7.30 -13.32 -13.31
C VAL A 289 6.93 -14.01 -11.99
N HIS A 290 5.79 -14.70 -11.94
CA HIS A 290 5.37 -15.47 -10.77
C HIS A 290 6.15 -16.80 -10.57
N SER A 291 7.07 -17.12 -11.48
CA SER A 291 8.02 -18.22 -11.29
C SER A 291 9.33 -17.77 -10.63
N LEU A 292 9.47 -16.48 -10.33
CA LEU A 292 10.57 -15.98 -9.51
C LEU A 292 10.45 -16.53 -8.08
N GLU A 293 11.58 -16.92 -7.51
CA GLU A 293 11.65 -17.61 -6.22
C GLU A 293 12.85 -17.12 -5.39
N PRO A 294 12.92 -17.37 -4.09
CA PRO A 294 14.03 -16.92 -3.25
C PRO A 294 15.40 -17.35 -3.73
N GLU A 295 15.50 -18.46 -4.44
CA GLU A 295 16.71 -19.02 -5.03
C GLU A 295 17.27 -18.16 -6.18
N ASP A 296 16.44 -17.29 -6.78
CA ASP A 296 16.88 -16.29 -7.77
C ASP A 296 17.54 -15.05 -7.13
N LEU A 297 17.59 -15.01 -5.79
CA LEU A 297 18.12 -13.88 -5.02
C LEU A 297 19.37 -14.27 -4.25
N ALA A 298 20.26 -13.28 -4.06
CA ALA A 298 21.37 -13.38 -3.14
C ALA A 298 21.47 -12.10 -2.29
N ALA A 299 21.63 -12.24 -0.99
CA ALA A 299 21.80 -11.12 -0.09
C ALA A 299 23.24 -10.61 -0.11
N LEU A 300 23.45 -9.30 -0.18
CA LEU A 300 24.78 -8.70 -0.17
C LEU A 300 25.30 -8.45 1.25
N THR A 301 24.43 -8.44 2.25
CA THR A 301 24.80 -8.26 3.67
C THR A 301 24.19 -9.36 4.54
N MET A 302 24.75 -9.57 5.72
CA MET A 302 24.26 -10.55 6.68
C MET A 302 22.85 -10.19 7.16
N GLU A 303 22.57 -8.91 7.36
CA GLU A 303 21.26 -8.39 7.76
C GLU A 303 20.21 -8.69 6.67
N ALA A 304 20.53 -8.39 5.43
CA ALA A 304 19.62 -8.69 4.30
C ALA A 304 19.35 -10.20 4.19
N SER A 305 20.37 -11.04 4.37
CA SER A 305 20.22 -12.51 4.39
C SER A 305 19.29 -12.97 5.50
N ALA A 306 19.49 -12.45 6.72
CA ALA A 306 18.65 -12.79 7.87
C ALA A 306 17.19 -12.34 7.69
N LEU A 307 16.96 -11.12 7.20
CA LEU A 307 15.63 -10.56 7.01
C LEU A 307 14.88 -11.22 5.85
N ALA A 308 15.53 -11.33 4.68
CA ALA A 308 14.93 -11.89 3.48
C ALA A 308 14.91 -13.43 3.46
N GLN A 309 15.67 -14.08 4.34
CA GLN A 309 15.83 -15.55 4.37
C GLN A 309 16.31 -16.12 3.03
N VAL A 310 17.26 -15.42 2.40
CA VAL A 310 17.96 -15.82 1.17
C VAL A 310 19.45 -16.00 1.43
N PRO A 311 20.16 -16.80 0.62
CA PRO A 311 21.59 -17.04 0.83
C PRO A 311 22.43 -15.76 0.74
N LEU A 312 23.47 -15.69 1.57
CA LEU A 312 24.48 -14.65 1.48
C LEU A 312 25.29 -14.84 0.19
N ALA A 313 25.49 -13.77 -0.57
CA ALA A 313 26.22 -13.81 -1.83
C ALA A 313 27.60 -14.41 -1.68
N GLY A 314 27.98 -15.30 -2.59
CA GLY A 314 29.23 -16.05 -2.57
C GLY A 314 29.23 -17.25 -1.61
N SER A 315 28.07 -17.58 -1.01
CA SER A 315 27.92 -18.77 -0.15
C SER A 315 26.55 -19.40 -0.38
N GLN A 316 26.35 -20.60 0.19
CA GLN A 316 25.02 -21.23 0.27
C GLN A 316 24.38 -21.05 1.65
N HIS A 317 25.00 -20.23 2.51
CA HIS A 317 24.54 -20.01 3.87
C HIS A 317 23.48 -18.93 3.95
N THR A 318 22.36 -19.26 4.57
CA THR A 318 21.31 -18.29 4.94
C THR A 318 21.45 -17.98 6.42
N VAL A 319 21.69 -16.72 6.78
CA VAL A 319 21.90 -16.28 8.15
C VAL A 319 20.67 -16.63 9.01
N GLY A 320 20.91 -17.27 10.16
CA GLY A 320 19.85 -17.67 11.08
C GLY A 320 19.14 -18.99 10.73
N ARG A 321 19.50 -19.65 9.63
CA ARG A 321 19.02 -21.01 9.33
C ARG A 321 20.11 -22.05 9.69
N PRO A 322 19.71 -23.22 10.23
CA PRO A 322 20.64 -24.33 10.39
C PRO A 322 21.24 -24.72 9.04
N ASP A 323 22.53 -25.03 9.04
CA ASP A 323 23.18 -25.59 7.85
C ASP A 323 22.74 -27.06 7.69
N MET A 324 21.75 -27.27 6.84
CA MET A 324 21.18 -28.62 6.59
C MET A 324 22.13 -29.54 5.82
N ASN A 325 23.25 -29.03 5.32
CA ASN A 325 24.24 -29.81 4.56
C ASN A 325 25.35 -30.44 5.45
N ARG A 326 25.23 -30.37 6.75
CA ARG A 326 26.23 -30.93 7.70
C ARG A 326 25.86 -32.30 8.30
N TYR A 327 24.84 -32.97 7.74
CA TYR A 327 24.50 -34.33 8.18
C TYR A 327 24.33 -35.29 7.01
#